data_2b1fd487e5201193eab857c5adc5f183
#
_entry.id   2b1fd487e5201193eab857c5adc5f183
#
_cell.length_a   1.000
_cell.length_b   1.000
_cell.length_c   1.000
_cell.angle_alpha   90.00
_cell.angle_beta   90.00
_cell.angle_gamma   90.00
#
_symmetry.space_group_name_H-M   'P 1'
#
loop_
_entity.id
_entity.type
_entity.pdbx_description
1 polymer ?
#
loop_
_entity_poly.entity_id
_entity_poly.type
_entity_poly.pdbx_seq_one_letter_code
_entity_poly.pdbx_strand_id
1 'polypeptide(L)'
;MKTLRSRFLALFVIGGLVFGGLSVEAAFAKKPYPTAQEVENARKNAARKKAMIKRLQTIITDLTAEQVALERVAMIKAEKYNQAKDEEDAVAAKVELLQGKVNAATAEAKQAKQQLAEIASQMWRNGAAGTSMSLFLNAQKAGNLLYQLGAQEKIAQSSDQIYKSAIQRQQYAKSLEDQLKEAKEELAAKTAIAEDALAAARNAADELQAKVDEQKRLNRTFVAQLARLENISNSLEQQRIQGLIDEQRQNTGTGPIDAPSLYEVGPPDTNKVNIAFNFAKQQLGERYVLGGMGPNVWDCSGITKASYAAAGVYIGTHSATNQFYNMAEKRRLIPIKDAVPGDLMWYSYVDDFNGDKYHVVMYLGNGMMLEAPNPLRVVRIVPLRYGDLFRYAGRPTD
;
A
#
# COMPACT_ATOMS: atom_id res chain seq x y z
N MET A 1 -10.81 41.71 -33.05
CA MET A 1 -10.32 41.44 -31.68
C MET A 1 -10.20 39.93 -31.53
N LYS A 2 -8.96 39.43 -31.44
CA LYS A 2 -8.64 37.98 -31.44
C LYS A 2 -8.73 37.47 -30.02
N THR A 3 -9.64 36.54 -29.77
CA THR A 3 -9.75 35.82 -28.48
C THR A 3 -8.80 34.64 -28.48
N LEU A 4 -7.84 34.71 -27.59
CA LEU A 4 -6.77 33.73 -27.34
C LEU A 4 -7.42 32.51 -26.60
N ARG A 5 -7.54 31.39 -27.27
CA ARG A 5 -7.85 30.11 -26.61
C ARG A 5 -6.58 29.55 -26.00
N SER A 6 -6.46 29.66 -24.68
CA SER A 6 -5.43 28.99 -23.88
C SER A 6 -5.67 27.48 -23.93
N ARG A 7 -4.82 26.76 -24.67
CA ARG A 7 -4.69 25.31 -24.59
C ARG A 7 -3.74 25.01 -23.42
N PHE A 8 -4.28 24.59 -22.30
CA PHE A 8 -3.48 23.92 -21.27
C PHE A 8 -3.09 22.55 -21.82
N LEU A 9 -1.87 22.49 -22.34
CA LEU A 9 -1.19 21.23 -22.62
C LEU A 9 -0.62 20.77 -21.28
N ALA A 10 -1.30 19.83 -20.63
CA ALA A 10 -0.71 19.10 -19.50
C ALA A 10 0.40 18.21 -20.07
N LEU A 11 1.64 18.71 -19.93
CA LEU A 11 2.83 17.91 -20.19
C LEU A 11 2.91 16.86 -19.07
N PHE A 12 2.43 15.66 -19.34
CA PHE A 12 2.81 14.47 -18.57
C PHE A 12 4.31 14.25 -18.83
N VAL A 13 5.13 14.77 -17.94
CA VAL A 13 6.51 14.32 -17.81
C VAL A 13 6.43 12.92 -17.23
N ILE A 14 6.43 11.92 -18.11
CA ILE A 14 6.81 10.55 -17.77
C ILE A 14 8.29 10.66 -17.42
N GLY A 15 8.57 11.01 -16.16
CA GLY A 15 9.87 10.83 -15.57
C GLY A 15 10.13 9.33 -15.52
N GLY A 16 10.73 8.82 -16.59
CA GLY A 16 11.37 7.51 -16.53
C GLY A 16 12.39 7.55 -15.42
N LEU A 17 11.99 7.11 -14.23
CA LEU A 17 12.91 6.65 -13.21
C LEU A 17 13.62 5.44 -13.83
N VAL A 18 14.72 5.73 -14.52
CA VAL A 18 15.79 4.77 -14.74
C VAL A 18 16.23 4.38 -13.33
N PHE A 19 15.60 3.36 -12.79
CA PHE A 19 16.16 2.60 -11.70
C PHE A 19 17.46 2.03 -12.26
N GLY A 20 18.56 2.76 -12.02
CA GLY A 20 19.87 2.16 -12.06
C GLY A 20 19.77 0.89 -11.23
N GLY A 21 19.71 -0.25 -11.91
CA GLY A 21 19.77 -1.54 -11.25
C GLY A 21 21.01 -1.50 -10.39
N LEU A 22 20.81 -1.39 -9.07
CA LEU A 22 21.79 -1.86 -8.13
C LEU A 22 21.81 -3.37 -8.37
N SER A 23 22.60 -3.76 -9.36
CA SER A 23 22.99 -5.15 -9.52
C SER A 23 23.76 -5.52 -8.26
N VAL A 24 23.03 -6.16 -7.34
CA VAL A 24 23.63 -6.81 -6.16
C VAL A 24 24.66 -7.87 -6.59
N GLU A 25 24.71 -8.21 -7.87
CA GLU A 25 25.63 -9.19 -8.46
C GLU A 25 27.12 -8.82 -8.35
N ALA A 26 27.51 -7.56 -8.17
CA ALA A 26 28.91 -7.16 -8.18
C ALA A 26 29.65 -7.33 -6.84
N ALA A 27 28.94 -7.58 -5.72
CA ALA A 27 29.56 -7.60 -4.39
C ALA A 27 29.97 -9.01 -3.90
N PHE A 28 29.49 -10.09 -4.53
CA PHE A 28 29.71 -11.45 -4.05
C PHE A 28 30.44 -12.31 -5.10
N ALA A 29 31.69 -11.97 -5.41
CA ALA A 29 32.56 -12.91 -6.05
C ALA A 29 32.57 -14.19 -5.18
N LYS A 30 32.09 -15.31 -5.75
CA LYS A 30 31.95 -16.61 -5.09
C LYS A 30 33.31 -17.02 -4.50
N LYS A 31 33.53 -16.74 -3.22
CA LYS A 31 34.72 -17.23 -2.51
C LYS A 31 34.63 -18.76 -2.52
N PRO A 32 35.65 -19.49 -2.99
CA PRO A 32 35.58 -20.94 -3.03
C PRO A 32 35.46 -21.47 -1.58
N TYR A 33 34.44 -22.27 -1.36
CA TYR A 33 34.22 -22.91 -0.05
C TYR A 33 35.31 -23.96 0.23
N PRO A 34 35.71 -24.15 1.51
CA PRO A 34 36.66 -25.17 1.85
C PRO A 34 36.16 -26.57 1.52
N THR A 35 37.02 -27.37 0.89
CA THR A 35 36.75 -28.77 0.62
C THR A 35 36.92 -29.62 1.89
N ALA A 36 36.35 -30.83 1.91
CA ALA A 36 36.50 -31.76 3.01
C ALA A 36 38.00 -32.13 3.25
N GLN A 37 38.76 -32.20 2.14
CA GLN A 37 40.20 -32.50 2.22
C GLN A 37 41.02 -31.36 2.85
N GLU A 38 40.68 -30.09 2.53
CA GLU A 38 41.34 -28.93 3.18
C GLU A 38 41.06 -28.89 4.68
N VAL A 39 39.83 -29.20 5.07
CA VAL A 39 39.42 -29.27 6.49
C VAL A 39 40.17 -30.39 7.21
N GLU A 40 40.30 -31.58 6.61
CA GLU A 40 41.01 -32.70 7.21
C GLU A 40 42.52 -32.40 7.31
N ASN A 41 43.12 -31.77 6.31
CA ASN A 41 44.51 -31.33 6.37
C ASN A 41 44.74 -30.26 7.44
N ALA A 42 43.76 -29.39 7.69
CA ALA A 42 43.86 -28.39 8.75
C ALA A 42 43.85 -29.02 10.15
N ARG A 43 43.19 -30.16 10.37
CA ARG A 43 43.16 -30.86 11.67
C ARG A 43 44.55 -31.28 12.16
N LYS A 44 45.48 -31.50 11.25
CA LYS A 44 46.83 -32.01 11.58
C LYS A 44 47.77 -30.94 12.16
N ASN A 45 47.36 -29.67 12.17
CA ASN A 45 48.17 -28.57 12.69
C ASN A 45 47.31 -27.55 13.43
N ALA A 46 47.68 -27.21 14.67
CA ALA A 46 46.86 -26.34 15.52
C ALA A 46 46.63 -24.94 14.93
N ALA A 47 47.63 -24.33 14.28
CA ALA A 47 47.47 -23.02 13.65
C ALA A 47 46.55 -23.07 12.42
N ARG A 48 46.68 -24.10 11.56
CA ARG A 48 45.81 -24.32 10.40
C ARG A 48 44.40 -24.64 10.85
N LYS A 49 44.20 -25.41 11.91
CA LYS A 49 42.91 -25.72 12.53
C LYS A 49 42.19 -24.42 12.94
N LYS A 50 42.87 -23.54 13.70
CA LYS A 50 42.31 -22.26 14.15
C LYS A 50 41.96 -21.35 12.98
N ALA A 51 42.83 -21.27 11.95
CA ALA A 51 42.54 -20.47 10.74
C ALA A 51 41.33 -21.00 9.96
N MET A 52 41.17 -22.34 9.83
CA MET A 52 40.06 -22.97 9.15
C MET A 52 38.71 -22.73 9.89
N ILE A 53 38.70 -22.85 11.22
CA ILE A 53 37.53 -22.54 12.05
C ILE A 53 37.11 -21.10 11.81
N LYS A 54 38.02 -20.13 11.89
CA LYS A 54 37.74 -18.73 11.64
C LYS A 54 37.19 -18.51 10.22
N ARG A 55 37.79 -19.16 9.21
CA ARG A 55 37.31 -19.07 7.81
C ARG A 55 35.86 -19.56 7.65
N LEU A 56 35.50 -20.71 8.21
CA LEU A 56 34.17 -21.28 8.16
C LEU A 56 33.16 -20.39 8.88
N GLN A 57 33.52 -19.85 10.04
CA GLN A 57 32.67 -18.91 10.77
C GLN A 57 32.40 -17.63 9.95
N THR A 58 33.45 -17.05 9.34
CA THR A 58 33.30 -15.88 8.45
C THR A 58 32.37 -16.17 7.27
N ILE A 59 32.50 -17.36 6.64
CA ILE A 59 31.60 -17.74 5.53
C ILE A 59 30.16 -17.81 6.01
N ILE A 60 29.86 -18.40 7.17
CA ILE A 60 28.53 -18.48 7.73
C ILE A 60 27.96 -17.06 8.00
N THR A 61 28.80 -16.17 8.55
CA THR A 61 28.45 -14.78 8.80
C THR A 61 28.11 -14.02 7.50
N ASP A 62 29.01 -14.17 6.47
CA ASP A 62 28.80 -13.55 5.16
C ASP A 62 27.47 -14.04 4.50
N LEU A 63 27.21 -15.36 4.55
CA LEU A 63 25.96 -15.93 4.05
C LEU A 63 24.73 -15.42 4.80
N THR A 64 24.84 -15.25 6.11
CA THR A 64 23.74 -14.67 6.91
C THR A 64 23.47 -13.21 6.53
N ALA A 65 24.52 -12.42 6.33
CA ALA A 65 24.39 -11.03 5.89
C ALA A 65 23.75 -10.94 4.50
N GLU A 66 24.13 -11.81 3.56
CA GLU A 66 23.53 -11.90 2.23
C GLU A 66 22.02 -12.23 2.33
N GLN A 67 21.65 -13.21 3.16
CA GLN A 67 20.25 -13.55 3.38
C GLN A 67 19.44 -12.36 3.94
N VAL A 68 19.97 -11.65 4.94
CA VAL A 68 19.31 -10.46 5.51
C VAL A 68 19.11 -9.37 4.45
N ALA A 69 20.09 -9.18 3.57
CA ALA A 69 19.97 -8.23 2.47
C ALA A 69 18.84 -8.61 1.49
N LEU A 70 18.74 -9.90 1.12
CA LEU A 70 17.67 -10.40 0.25
C LEU A 70 16.28 -10.37 0.93
N GLU A 71 16.22 -10.69 2.23
CA GLU A 71 14.98 -10.53 3.01
C GLU A 71 14.48 -9.07 2.95
N ARG A 72 15.40 -8.09 3.07
CA ARG A 72 15.07 -6.67 2.94
C ARG A 72 14.58 -6.31 1.53
N VAL A 73 15.25 -6.79 0.48
CA VAL A 73 14.83 -6.55 -0.91
C VAL A 73 13.41 -7.09 -1.14
N ALA A 74 13.12 -8.30 -0.66
CA ALA A 74 11.79 -8.89 -0.79
C ALA A 74 10.72 -8.06 -0.07
N MET A 75 11.00 -7.56 1.13
CA MET A 75 10.08 -6.68 1.86
C MET A 75 9.85 -5.33 1.16
N ILE A 76 10.92 -4.71 0.60
CA ILE A 76 10.81 -3.47 -0.17
C ILE A 76 9.92 -3.67 -1.41
N LYS A 77 10.10 -4.77 -2.14
CA LYS A 77 9.28 -5.08 -3.31
C LYS A 77 7.83 -5.38 -2.92
N ALA A 78 7.60 -6.06 -1.79
CA ALA A 78 6.28 -6.29 -1.24
C ALA A 78 5.55 -4.98 -0.90
N GLU A 79 6.22 -4.04 -0.25
CA GLU A 79 5.65 -2.72 0.04
C GLU A 79 5.32 -1.93 -1.22
N LYS A 80 6.17 -1.97 -2.25
CA LYS A 80 5.88 -1.33 -3.54
C LYS A 80 4.63 -1.88 -4.20
N TYR A 81 4.41 -3.19 -4.11
CA TYR A 81 3.16 -3.79 -4.55
C TYR A 81 1.97 -3.29 -3.73
N ASN A 82 2.07 -3.25 -2.41
CA ASN A 82 0.98 -2.79 -1.55
C ASN A 82 0.62 -1.32 -1.84
N GLN A 83 1.62 -0.44 -2.04
CA GLN A 83 1.39 0.95 -2.46
C GLN A 83 0.68 1.03 -3.81
N ALA A 84 1.15 0.30 -4.81
CA ALA A 84 0.53 0.29 -6.14
C ALA A 84 -0.90 -0.25 -6.11
N LYS A 85 -1.16 -1.27 -5.28
CA LYS A 85 -2.49 -1.84 -5.07
C LYS A 85 -3.43 -0.88 -4.35
N ASP A 86 -2.97 -0.16 -3.35
CA ASP A 86 -3.74 0.90 -2.69
C ASP A 86 -4.16 2.01 -3.68
N GLU A 87 -3.25 2.40 -4.58
CA GLU A 87 -3.56 3.39 -5.62
C GLU A 87 -4.56 2.86 -6.64
N GLU A 88 -4.43 1.61 -7.09
CA GLU A 88 -5.39 0.94 -7.97
C GLU A 88 -6.78 0.89 -7.32
N ASP A 89 -6.87 0.45 -6.07
CA ASP A 89 -8.13 0.32 -5.34
C ASP A 89 -8.83 1.68 -5.14
N ALA A 90 -8.07 2.74 -4.89
CA ALA A 90 -8.60 4.10 -4.79
C ALA A 90 -9.21 4.59 -6.11
N VAL A 91 -8.55 4.32 -7.24
CA VAL A 91 -9.07 4.68 -8.57
C VAL A 91 -10.25 3.79 -8.95
N ALA A 92 -10.24 2.50 -8.60
CA ALA A 92 -11.37 1.59 -8.81
C ALA A 92 -12.64 2.08 -8.08
N ALA A 93 -12.52 2.51 -6.82
CA ALA A 93 -13.61 3.11 -6.07
C ALA A 93 -14.14 4.41 -6.71
N LYS A 94 -13.24 5.25 -7.25
CA LYS A 94 -13.60 6.46 -8.02
C LYS A 94 -14.41 6.12 -9.28
N VAL A 95 -13.99 5.07 -10.02
CA VAL A 95 -14.70 4.58 -11.22
C VAL A 95 -16.11 4.11 -10.85
N GLU A 96 -16.27 3.33 -9.79
CA GLU A 96 -17.57 2.85 -9.30
C GLU A 96 -18.51 4.02 -8.95
N LEU A 97 -17.99 4.99 -8.19
CA LEU A 97 -18.74 6.20 -7.83
C LEU A 97 -19.17 6.99 -9.06
N LEU A 98 -18.28 7.21 -10.01
CA LEU A 98 -18.59 7.93 -11.26
C LEU A 98 -19.59 7.17 -12.11
N GLN A 99 -19.49 5.84 -12.21
CA GLN A 99 -20.47 5.02 -12.93
C GLN A 99 -21.88 5.17 -12.33
N GLY A 100 -22.01 5.18 -11.01
CA GLY A 100 -23.27 5.44 -10.33
C GLY A 100 -23.84 6.83 -10.66
N LYS A 101 -23.00 7.87 -10.65
CA LYS A 101 -23.40 9.25 -11.01
C LYS A 101 -23.81 9.37 -12.48
N VAL A 102 -23.09 8.73 -13.40
CA VAL A 102 -23.43 8.69 -14.83
C VAL A 102 -24.80 8.05 -15.03
N ASN A 103 -25.05 6.90 -14.40
CA ASN A 103 -26.34 6.20 -14.52
C ASN A 103 -27.51 7.09 -14.05
N ALA A 104 -27.35 7.76 -12.90
CA ALA A 104 -28.38 8.67 -12.38
C ALA A 104 -28.59 9.89 -13.30
N ALA A 105 -27.52 10.58 -13.70
CA ALA A 105 -27.59 11.75 -14.56
C ALA A 105 -28.18 11.45 -15.96
N THR A 106 -27.81 10.29 -16.52
CA THR A 106 -28.37 9.83 -17.81
C THR A 106 -29.88 9.54 -17.71
N ALA A 107 -30.33 8.93 -16.60
CA ALA A 107 -31.75 8.71 -16.35
C ALA A 107 -32.53 10.04 -16.24
N GLU A 108 -31.97 11.02 -15.49
CA GLU A 108 -32.58 12.36 -15.37
C GLU A 108 -32.59 13.11 -16.70
N ALA A 109 -31.54 13.06 -17.49
CA ALA A 109 -31.49 13.67 -18.82
C ALA A 109 -32.51 13.04 -19.77
N LYS A 110 -32.69 11.73 -19.73
CA LYS A 110 -33.71 11.00 -20.49
C LYS A 110 -35.11 11.43 -20.10
N GLN A 111 -35.38 11.50 -18.81
CA GLN A 111 -36.68 11.96 -18.30
C GLN A 111 -36.98 13.41 -18.73
N ALA A 112 -36.04 14.33 -18.61
CA ALA A 112 -36.19 15.71 -19.05
C ALA A 112 -36.44 15.81 -20.57
N LYS A 113 -35.77 14.98 -21.37
CA LYS A 113 -35.98 14.88 -22.81
C LYS A 113 -37.41 14.39 -23.15
N GLN A 114 -37.91 13.40 -22.39
CA GLN A 114 -39.26 12.89 -22.55
C GLN A 114 -40.30 13.97 -22.23
N GLN A 115 -40.15 14.68 -21.11
CA GLN A 115 -41.05 15.82 -20.76
C GLN A 115 -41.03 16.90 -21.83
N LEU A 116 -39.86 17.23 -22.36
CA LEU A 116 -39.76 18.20 -23.45
C LEU A 116 -40.48 17.73 -24.72
N ALA A 117 -40.36 16.44 -25.08
CA ALA A 117 -41.03 15.85 -26.21
C ALA A 117 -42.59 15.85 -26.05
N GLU A 118 -43.06 15.58 -24.83
CA GLU A 118 -44.51 15.64 -24.51
C GLU A 118 -45.05 17.06 -24.67
N ILE A 119 -44.34 18.08 -24.15
CA ILE A 119 -44.70 19.48 -24.30
C ILE A 119 -44.74 19.88 -25.79
N ALA A 120 -43.70 19.56 -26.54
CA ALA A 120 -43.63 19.84 -27.99
C ALA A 120 -44.77 19.16 -28.74
N SER A 121 -45.12 17.92 -28.39
CA SER A 121 -46.24 17.18 -28.97
C SER A 121 -47.60 17.80 -28.63
N GLN A 122 -47.77 18.29 -27.40
CA GLN A 122 -49.01 19.01 -27.00
C GLN A 122 -49.15 20.35 -27.73
N MET A 123 -48.04 21.11 -27.82
CA MET A 123 -48.02 22.37 -28.57
C MET A 123 -48.40 22.15 -30.05
N TRP A 124 -47.87 21.11 -30.67
CA TRP A 124 -48.20 20.74 -32.05
C TRP A 124 -49.67 20.36 -32.22
N ARG A 125 -50.24 19.52 -31.35
CA ARG A 125 -51.64 19.06 -31.40
C ARG A 125 -52.64 20.19 -31.16
N ASN A 126 -52.28 21.13 -30.28
CA ASN A 126 -53.18 22.25 -29.94
C ASN A 126 -53.09 23.41 -30.95
N GLY A 127 -52.40 23.22 -32.07
CA GLY A 127 -52.37 24.15 -33.18
C GLY A 127 -51.87 25.53 -32.83
N ALA A 128 -50.56 25.64 -32.54
CA ALA A 128 -49.90 26.93 -32.28
C ALA A 128 -50.09 27.96 -33.41
N ALA A 129 -50.54 27.54 -34.60
CA ALA A 129 -50.88 28.40 -35.73
C ALA A 129 -52.40 28.74 -35.82
N GLY A 130 -53.26 27.96 -35.15
CA GLY A 130 -54.74 28.13 -35.32
C GLY A 130 -55.35 29.00 -34.25
N THR A 131 -54.81 29.13 -33.06
CA THR A 131 -55.48 29.85 -31.95
C THR A 131 -55.39 31.36 -32.07
N SER A 132 -54.34 31.90 -32.71
CA SER A 132 -54.18 33.35 -32.88
C SER A 132 -55.24 33.97 -33.84
N MET A 133 -55.64 33.23 -34.89
CA MET A 133 -56.59 33.71 -35.90
C MET A 133 -57.98 33.60 -35.39
N SER A 134 -58.39 32.59 -34.65
CA SER A 134 -59.74 32.45 -34.09
C SER A 134 -60.00 33.41 -32.94
N LEU A 135 -58.96 33.87 -32.22
CA LEU A 135 -59.10 34.89 -31.17
C LEU A 135 -59.32 36.29 -31.69
N PHE A 136 -58.73 36.62 -32.85
CA PHE A 136 -58.95 37.93 -33.51
C PHE A 136 -60.36 38.06 -34.13
N LEU A 137 -60.99 36.95 -34.49
CA LEU A 137 -62.30 36.95 -35.14
C LEU A 137 -63.47 36.99 -34.16
N ASN A 138 -63.26 36.82 -32.86
CA ASN A 138 -64.32 36.79 -31.85
C ASN A 138 -64.18 37.93 -30.82
N ALA A 139 -64.42 39.18 -31.24
CA ALA A 139 -64.26 40.39 -30.44
C ALA A 139 -65.23 40.57 -29.23
N GLN A 140 -66.10 39.61 -28.94
CA GLN A 140 -67.12 39.74 -27.85
C GLN A 140 -66.64 39.25 -26.48
N LYS A 141 -65.34 38.79 -26.31
CA LYS A 141 -64.84 38.29 -25.04
C LYS A 141 -63.54 38.94 -24.68
N ALA A 142 -63.41 40.25 -24.68
CA ALA A 142 -62.15 40.98 -24.35
C ALA A 142 -61.56 40.65 -22.95
N GLY A 143 -62.42 40.34 -21.97
CA GLY A 143 -61.91 39.93 -20.61
C GLY A 143 -61.23 38.56 -20.57
N ASN A 144 -61.58 37.66 -21.51
CA ASN A 144 -60.92 36.33 -21.59
C ASN A 144 -59.66 36.36 -22.42
N LEU A 145 -59.42 37.38 -23.25
CA LEU A 145 -58.24 37.52 -24.11
C LEU A 145 -56.96 37.79 -23.28
N LEU A 146 -57.08 38.73 -22.34
CA LEU A 146 -55.95 39.05 -21.44
C LEU A 146 -55.56 37.86 -20.56
N TYR A 147 -56.51 37.07 -20.07
CA TYR A 147 -56.23 35.83 -19.31
C TYR A 147 -55.55 34.77 -20.18
N GLN A 148 -56.01 34.61 -21.44
CA GLN A 148 -55.42 33.64 -22.38
C GLN A 148 -54.00 34.05 -22.83
N LEU A 149 -53.74 35.34 -23.05
CA LEU A 149 -52.46 35.88 -23.38
C LEU A 149 -51.46 35.69 -22.18
N GLY A 150 -51.92 35.99 -20.97
CA GLY A 150 -51.12 35.73 -19.76
C GLY A 150 -50.84 34.24 -19.52
N ALA A 151 -51.78 33.36 -19.84
CA ALA A 151 -51.59 31.91 -19.78
C ALA A 151 -50.60 31.41 -20.84
N GLN A 152 -50.65 31.94 -22.07
CA GLN A 152 -49.68 31.63 -23.13
C GLN A 152 -48.27 32.10 -22.79
N GLU A 153 -48.14 33.29 -22.21
CA GLU A 153 -46.85 33.81 -21.76
C GLU A 153 -46.25 32.92 -20.66
N LYS A 154 -47.03 32.48 -19.66
CA LYS A 154 -46.60 31.54 -18.63
C LYS A 154 -46.21 30.18 -19.20
N ILE A 155 -46.93 29.65 -20.19
CA ILE A 155 -46.59 28.40 -20.87
C ILE A 155 -45.27 28.54 -21.63
N ALA A 156 -45.05 29.66 -22.33
CA ALA A 156 -43.80 29.92 -23.05
C ALA A 156 -42.62 30.03 -22.10
N GLN A 157 -42.77 30.77 -20.97
CA GLN A 157 -41.72 30.88 -19.93
C GLN A 157 -41.42 29.53 -19.28
N SER A 158 -42.44 28.73 -18.97
CA SER A 158 -42.28 27.38 -18.41
C SER A 158 -41.59 26.45 -19.40
N SER A 159 -41.93 26.51 -20.68
CA SER A 159 -41.30 25.69 -21.73
C SER A 159 -39.82 26.05 -21.93
N ASP A 160 -39.45 27.33 -21.88
CA ASP A 160 -38.08 27.79 -21.94
C ASP A 160 -37.24 27.27 -20.74
N GLN A 161 -37.80 27.33 -19.53
CA GLN A 161 -37.15 26.79 -18.33
C GLN A 161 -36.93 25.27 -18.42
N ILE A 162 -37.92 24.52 -18.89
CA ILE A 162 -37.82 23.07 -19.07
C ILE A 162 -36.77 22.73 -20.14
N TYR A 163 -36.76 23.48 -21.25
CA TYR A 163 -35.76 23.32 -22.31
C TYR A 163 -34.33 23.55 -21.77
N LYS A 164 -34.11 24.68 -21.08
CA LYS A 164 -32.82 25.00 -20.48
C LYS A 164 -32.38 23.94 -19.47
N SER A 165 -33.30 23.48 -18.61
CA SER A 165 -33.04 22.40 -17.65
C SER A 165 -32.66 21.10 -18.37
N ALA A 166 -33.35 20.72 -19.44
CA ALA A 166 -33.03 19.53 -20.21
C ALA A 166 -31.62 19.57 -20.83
N ILE A 167 -31.25 20.73 -21.40
CA ILE A 167 -29.88 20.95 -21.94
C ILE A 167 -28.81 20.86 -20.84
N GLN A 168 -29.08 21.50 -19.69
CA GLN A 168 -28.13 21.44 -18.55
C GLN A 168 -27.94 20.02 -18.04
N ARG A 169 -29.00 19.24 -17.89
CA ARG A 169 -28.93 17.83 -17.46
C ARG A 169 -28.18 16.98 -18.49
N GLN A 170 -28.40 17.20 -19.78
CA GLN A 170 -27.66 16.49 -20.83
C GLN A 170 -26.16 16.83 -20.81
N GLN A 171 -25.82 18.11 -20.66
CA GLN A 171 -24.43 18.56 -20.56
C GLN A 171 -23.73 17.98 -19.31
N TYR A 172 -24.46 17.95 -18.17
CA TYR A 172 -23.96 17.38 -16.95
C TYR A 172 -23.70 15.87 -17.08
N ALA A 173 -24.66 15.12 -17.65
CA ALA A 173 -24.48 13.68 -17.90
C ALA A 173 -23.25 13.42 -18.80
N LYS A 174 -23.12 14.20 -19.89
CA LYS A 174 -21.95 14.10 -20.78
C LYS A 174 -20.63 14.40 -20.07
N SER A 175 -20.59 15.42 -19.21
CA SER A 175 -19.38 15.73 -18.42
C SER A 175 -18.99 14.60 -17.48
N LEU A 176 -19.97 13.90 -16.87
CA LEU A 176 -19.73 12.74 -16.04
C LEU A 176 -19.25 11.53 -16.85
N GLU A 177 -19.78 11.33 -18.07
CA GLU A 177 -19.30 10.29 -18.98
C GLU A 177 -17.83 10.52 -19.37
N ASP A 178 -17.44 11.76 -19.67
CA ASP A 178 -16.06 12.12 -19.99
C ASP A 178 -15.14 11.86 -18.78
N GLN A 179 -15.54 12.26 -17.55
CA GLN A 179 -14.81 11.97 -16.32
C GLN A 179 -14.69 10.47 -16.04
N LEU A 180 -15.74 9.70 -16.28
CA LEU A 180 -15.73 8.25 -16.11
C LEU A 180 -14.76 7.60 -17.09
N LYS A 181 -14.70 8.07 -18.34
CA LYS A 181 -13.76 7.58 -19.33
C LYS A 181 -12.31 7.82 -18.88
N GLU A 182 -11.98 9.04 -18.45
CA GLU A 182 -10.65 9.37 -17.92
C GLU A 182 -10.29 8.52 -16.70
N ALA A 183 -11.24 8.31 -15.77
CA ALA A 183 -11.00 7.48 -14.59
C ALA A 183 -10.78 6.00 -14.95
N LYS A 184 -11.44 5.47 -15.99
CA LYS A 184 -11.20 4.11 -16.49
C LYS A 184 -9.82 3.96 -17.15
N GLU A 185 -9.37 4.97 -17.88
CA GLU A 185 -8.01 5.00 -18.45
C GLU A 185 -6.95 5.07 -17.34
N GLU A 186 -7.19 5.90 -16.31
CA GLU A 186 -6.35 5.96 -15.11
C GLU A 186 -6.30 4.60 -14.39
N LEU A 187 -7.45 3.93 -14.20
CA LEU A 187 -7.52 2.60 -13.58
C LEU A 187 -6.68 1.57 -14.35
N ALA A 188 -6.81 1.52 -15.67
CA ALA A 188 -6.03 0.58 -16.48
C ALA A 188 -4.52 0.80 -16.33
N ALA A 189 -4.07 2.06 -16.25
CA ALA A 189 -2.67 2.39 -15.99
C ALA A 189 -2.21 1.95 -14.59
N LYS A 190 -3.05 2.16 -13.55
CA LYS A 190 -2.73 1.74 -12.18
C LYS A 190 -2.71 0.22 -12.04
N THR A 191 -3.64 -0.49 -12.69
CA THR A 191 -3.64 -1.97 -12.73
C THR A 191 -2.35 -2.50 -13.33
N ALA A 192 -1.87 -1.95 -14.44
CA ALA A 192 -0.61 -2.39 -15.04
C ALA A 192 0.59 -2.16 -14.10
N ILE A 193 0.63 -1.01 -13.39
CA ILE A 193 1.69 -0.74 -12.40
C ILE A 193 1.62 -1.74 -11.24
N ALA A 194 0.43 -2.08 -10.75
CA ALA A 194 0.26 -3.05 -9.67
C ALA A 194 0.67 -4.47 -10.10
N GLU A 195 0.36 -4.87 -11.33
CA GLU A 195 0.78 -6.16 -11.91
C GLU A 195 2.31 -6.26 -12.03
N ASP A 196 2.97 -5.20 -12.53
CA ASP A 196 4.43 -5.14 -12.62
C ASP A 196 5.09 -5.19 -11.23
N ALA A 197 4.54 -4.48 -10.26
CA ALA A 197 5.02 -4.50 -8.89
C ALA A 197 4.83 -5.87 -8.24
N LEU A 198 3.71 -6.55 -8.49
CA LEU A 198 3.46 -7.92 -8.04
C LEU A 198 4.47 -8.91 -8.62
N ALA A 199 4.74 -8.81 -9.92
CA ALA A 199 5.75 -9.66 -10.58
C ALA A 199 7.14 -9.45 -9.95
N ALA A 200 7.54 -8.19 -9.73
CA ALA A 200 8.80 -7.85 -9.09
C ALA A 200 8.90 -8.38 -7.64
N ALA A 201 7.80 -8.31 -6.87
CA ALA A 201 7.76 -8.82 -5.51
C ALA A 201 7.85 -10.36 -5.45
N ARG A 202 7.16 -11.05 -6.37
CA ARG A 202 7.23 -12.52 -6.50
C ARG A 202 8.64 -12.96 -6.88
N ASN A 203 9.26 -12.36 -7.88
CA ASN A 203 10.62 -12.67 -8.29
C ASN A 203 11.63 -12.50 -7.13
N ALA A 204 11.51 -11.43 -6.34
CA ALA A 204 12.35 -11.22 -5.17
C ALA A 204 12.12 -12.27 -4.07
N ALA A 205 10.89 -12.73 -3.88
CA ALA A 205 10.56 -13.81 -2.95
C ALA A 205 11.15 -15.16 -3.41
N ASP A 206 11.07 -15.48 -4.70
CA ASP A 206 11.60 -16.71 -5.28
C ASP A 206 13.14 -16.73 -5.22
N GLU A 207 13.81 -15.61 -5.49
CA GLU A 207 15.26 -15.46 -5.33
C GLU A 207 15.69 -15.67 -3.88
N LEU A 208 14.98 -15.05 -2.94
CA LEU A 208 15.19 -15.24 -1.50
C LEU A 208 15.03 -16.71 -1.11
N GLN A 209 13.96 -17.40 -1.58
CA GLN A 209 13.72 -18.81 -1.30
C GLN A 209 14.87 -19.69 -1.81
N ALA A 210 15.27 -19.51 -3.08
CA ALA A 210 16.36 -20.26 -3.68
C ALA A 210 17.67 -20.09 -2.90
N LYS A 211 17.96 -18.87 -2.47
CA LYS A 211 19.16 -18.55 -1.71
C LYS A 211 19.15 -19.16 -0.30
N VAL A 212 18.02 -19.12 0.38
CA VAL A 212 17.85 -19.75 1.70
C VAL A 212 18.02 -21.26 1.61
N ASP A 213 17.52 -21.91 0.57
CA ASP A 213 17.68 -23.36 0.40
C ASP A 213 19.13 -23.75 0.07
N GLU A 214 19.84 -22.95 -0.73
CA GLU A 214 21.28 -23.10 -0.92
C GLU A 214 22.03 -22.96 0.42
N GLN A 215 21.75 -21.92 1.19
CA GLN A 215 22.40 -21.66 2.47
C GLN A 215 22.14 -22.75 3.51
N LYS A 216 20.92 -23.27 3.60
CA LYS A 216 20.59 -24.39 4.49
C LYS A 216 21.43 -25.64 4.17
N ARG A 217 21.70 -25.89 2.89
CA ARG A 217 22.56 -27.01 2.45
C ARG A 217 24.02 -26.75 2.84
N LEU A 218 24.53 -25.54 2.56
CA LEU A 218 25.91 -25.16 2.89
C LEU A 218 26.14 -25.15 4.40
N ASN A 219 25.24 -24.58 5.18
CA ASN A 219 25.32 -24.53 6.64
C ASN A 219 25.41 -25.93 7.26
N ARG A 220 24.63 -26.90 6.79
CA ARG A 220 24.76 -28.30 7.26
C ARG A 220 26.14 -28.84 7.03
N THR A 221 26.73 -28.56 5.90
CA THR A 221 28.11 -28.99 5.59
C THR A 221 29.14 -28.30 6.48
N PHE A 222 29.03 -26.99 6.66
CA PHE A 222 29.97 -26.21 7.48
C PHE A 222 29.87 -26.54 8.98
N VAL A 223 28.65 -26.73 9.50
CA VAL A 223 28.43 -27.19 10.88
C VAL A 223 29.12 -28.54 11.11
N ALA A 224 28.95 -29.50 10.20
CA ALA A 224 29.59 -30.80 10.30
C ALA A 224 31.15 -30.70 10.24
N GLN A 225 31.68 -29.82 9.41
CA GLN A 225 33.10 -29.55 9.32
C GLN A 225 33.66 -28.89 10.60
N LEU A 226 32.94 -27.89 11.13
CA LEU A 226 33.31 -27.22 12.38
C LEU A 226 33.27 -28.17 13.57
N ALA A 227 32.20 -28.97 13.70
CA ALA A 227 32.07 -29.97 14.77
C ALA A 227 33.25 -30.96 14.76
N ARG A 228 33.69 -31.41 13.58
CA ARG A 228 34.90 -32.27 13.44
C ARG A 228 36.18 -31.55 13.83
N LEU A 229 36.34 -30.29 13.44
CA LEU A 229 37.53 -29.50 13.79
C LEU A 229 37.59 -29.24 15.29
N GLU A 230 36.51 -28.93 15.94
CA GLU A 230 36.43 -28.60 17.35
C GLU A 230 36.30 -29.84 18.25
N ASN A 231 36.05 -31.00 17.65
CA ASN A 231 35.84 -32.29 18.35
C ASN A 231 34.65 -32.28 19.31
N ILE A 232 33.56 -31.70 18.84
CA ILE A 232 32.27 -31.60 19.54
C ILE A 232 31.15 -32.27 18.73
N SER A 233 29.94 -32.44 19.33
CA SER A 233 28.81 -32.98 18.61
C SER A 233 28.26 -31.99 17.57
N ASN A 234 27.72 -32.52 16.47
CA ASN A 234 27.06 -31.70 15.45
C ASN A 234 25.92 -30.88 16.02
N SER A 235 25.15 -31.42 16.97
CA SER A 235 24.04 -30.73 17.60
C SER A 235 24.47 -29.52 18.43
N LEU A 236 25.57 -29.64 19.18
CA LEU A 236 26.11 -28.53 19.97
C LEU A 236 26.65 -27.42 19.06
N GLU A 237 27.37 -27.79 17.98
CA GLU A 237 27.84 -26.81 17.01
C GLU A 237 26.71 -26.13 16.27
N GLN A 238 25.65 -26.84 15.93
CA GLN A 238 24.47 -26.26 15.32
C GLN A 238 23.80 -25.22 16.23
N GLN A 239 23.68 -25.48 17.52
CA GLN A 239 23.14 -24.52 18.49
C GLN A 239 24.04 -23.28 18.60
N ARG A 240 25.38 -23.48 18.64
CA ARG A 240 26.32 -22.36 18.69
C ARG A 240 26.26 -21.47 17.46
N ILE A 241 26.22 -22.06 16.28
CA ILE A 241 26.11 -21.33 15.01
C ILE A 241 24.75 -20.62 14.92
N GLN A 242 23.67 -21.26 15.35
CA GLN A 242 22.34 -20.60 15.38
C GLN A 242 22.35 -19.37 16.31
N GLY A 243 23.00 -19.49 17.47
CA GLY A 243 23.20 -18.36 18.39
C GLY A 243 23.95 -17.18 17.74
N LEU A 244 25.01 -17.44 17.00
CA LEU A 244 25.78 -16.43 16.26
C LEU A 244 24.93 -15.77 15.14
N ILE A 245 24.15 -16.56 14.44
CA ILE A 245 23.23 -16.06 13.41
C ILE A 245 22.17 -15.14 14.03
N ASP A 246 21.59 -15.54 15.14
CA ASP A 246 20.55 -14.76 15.83
C ASP A 246 21.15 -13.48 16.42
N GLU A 247 22.33 -13.52 17.00
CA GLU A 247 23.06 -12.35 17.47
C GLU A 247 23.37 -11.37 16.33
N GLN A 248 23.85 -11.87 15.19
CA GLN A 248 24.12 -11.03 14.02
C GLN A 248 22.85 -10.37 13.48
N ARG A 249 21.71 -11.07 13.46
CA ARG A 249 20.43 -10.53 13.04
C ARG A 249 19.90 -9.44 13.98
N GLN A 250 20.21 -9.56 15.28
CA GLN A 250 19.83 -8.58 16.30
C GLN A 250 20.77 -7.37 16.32
N ASN A 251 22.06 -7.58 16.09
CA ASN A 251 23.12 -6.55 16.17
C ASN A 251 23.24 -5.67 14.90
N THR A 252 22.22 -5.60 14.06
CA THR A 252 22.22 -4.73 12.88
C THR A 252 22.00 -3.24 13.22
N GLY A 253 22.56 -2.74 14.33
CA GLY A 253 22.49 -1.31 14.67
C GLY A 253 22.74 -1.00 16.14
N THR A 254 22.99 0.27 16.43
CA THR A 254 23.48 0.79 17.73
C THR A 254 22.34 1.22 18.70
N GLY A 255 21.15 0.68 18.56
CA GLY A 255 20.01 1.07 19.40
C GLY A 255 19.14 2.20 18.79
N PRO A 256 18.13 2.68 19.52
CA PRO A 256 17.19 3.68 18.98
C PRO A 256 17.92 4.99 18.66
N ILE A 257 17.66 5.51 17.46
CA ILE A 257 18.16 6.80 17.01
C ILE A 257 17.44 7.89 17.81
N ASP A 258 18.18 8.82 18.39
CA ASP A 258 17.56 9.95 19.09
C ASP A 258 16.87 10.87 18.08
N ALA A 259 15.62 11.23 18.38
CA ALA A 259 14.80 12.09 17.55
C ALA A 259 14.03 13.09 18.42
N PRO A 260 13.82 14.33 17.97
CA PRO A 260 13.02 15.30 18.70
C PRO A 260 11.54 14.89 18.68
N SER A 261 10.80 15.24 19.75
CA SER A 261 9.34 15.12 19.74
C SER A 261 8.74 16.07 18.71
N LEU A 262 7.88 15.53 17.83
CA LEU A 262 7.18 16.31 16.82
C LEU A 262 5.83 16.83 17.33
N TYR A 263 5.19 16.07 18.21
CA TYR A 263 3.84 16.30 18.70
C TYR A 263 3.74 15.95 20.19
N GLU A 264 2.77 16.54 20.88
CA GLU A 264 2.30 16.05 22.16
C GLU A 264 1.29 14.93 21.89
N VAL A 265 1.65 13.71 22.26
CA VAL A 265 0.82 12.52 22.08
C VAL A 265 0.49 11.95 23.45
N GLY A 266 -0.79 11.73 23.70
CA GLY A 266 -1.29 11.19 24.96
C GLY A 266 -0.88 9.73 25.21
N PRO A 267 -1.20 9.19 26.39
CA PRO A 267 -1.00 7.77 26.64
C PRO A 267 -1.92 6.91 25.76
N PRO A 268 -1.53 5.66 25.44
CA PRO A 268 -2.38 4.80 24.63
C PRO A 268 -3.65 4.35 25.39
N ASP A 269 -4.74 4.17 24.66
CA ASP A 269 -5.93 3.46 25.18
C ASP A 269 -5.59 1.98 25.39
N THR A 270 -5.35 1.60 26.64
CA THR A 270 -4.93 0.25 27.01
C THR A 270 -5.95 -0.83 26.61
N ASN A 271 -7.25 -0.51 26.60
CA ASN A 271 -8.28 -1.48 26.20
C ASN A 271 -8.18 -1.79 24.71
N LYS A 272 -8.06 -0.77 23.86
CA LYS A 272 -7.90 -0.93 22.42
C LYS A 272 -6.59 -1.63 22.08
N VAL A 273 -5.50 -1.29 22.75
CA VAL A 273 -4.21 -1.97 22.61
C VAL A 273 -4.35 -3.47 22.94
N ASN A 274 -5.01 -3.80 24.05
CA ASN A 274 -5.21 -5.20 24.43
C ASN A 274 -6.07 -5.97 23.41
N ILE A 275 -7.11 -5.37 22.86
CA ILE A 275 -7.92 -5.99 21.79
C ILE A 275 -7.04 -6.25 20.56
N ALA A 276 -6.27 -5.24 20.10
CA ALA A 276 -5.36 -5.39 18.96
C ALA A 276 -4.29 -6.46 19.20
N PHE A 277 -3.69 -6.52 20.40
CA PHE A 277 -2.71 -7.54 20.77
C PHE A 277 -3.32 -8.95 20.81
N ASN A 278 -4.51 -9.11 21.38
CA ASN A 278 -5.18 -10.40 21.44
C ASN A 278 -5.49 -10.92 20.04
N PHE A 279 -5.96 -10.04 19.15
CA PHE A 279 -6.15 -10.40 17.75
C PHE A 279 -4.84 -10.84 17.09
N ALA A 280 -3.79 -10.01 17.18
CA ALA A 280 -2.49 -10.32 16.56
C ALA A 280 -1.86 -11.62 17.09
N LYS A 281 -1.94 -11.87 18.41
CA LYS A 281 -1.39 -13.08 19.03
C LYS A 281 -2.12 -14.35 18.62
N GLN A 282 -3.40 -14.29 18.28
CA GLN A 282 -4.16 -15.43 17.75
C GLN A 282 -3.65 -15.87 16.38
N GLN A 283 -2.96 -14.98 15.65
CA GLN A 283 -2.41 -15.26 14.31
C GLN A 283 -0.97 -15.81 14.34
N LEU A 284 -0.40 -16.01 15.53
CA LEU A 284 0.97 -16.55 15.66
C LEU A 284 1.10 -17.92 14.98
N GLY A 285 2.13 -18.07 14.15
CA GLY A 285 2.38 -19.28 13.38
C GLY A 285 1.72 -19.31 12.01
N GLU A 286 0.81 -18.38 11.70
CA GLU A 286 0.22 -18.27 10.37
C GLU A 286 1.21 -17.73 9.36
N ARG A 287 1.06 -18.17 8.09
CA ARG A 287 2.04 -17.90 7.04
C ARG A 287 1.99 -16.44 6.58
N TYR A 288 3.15 -15.91 6.26
CA TYR A 288 3.21 -14.71 5.45
C TYR A 288 2.78 -15.00 4.00
N VAL A 289 1.94 -14.14 3.46
CA VAL A 289 1.61 -14.09 2.03
C VAL A 289 1.56 -12.63 1.61
N LEU A 290 2.19 -12.28 0.50
CA LEU A 290 2.17 -10.95 -0.08
C LEU A 290 0.72 -10.49 -0.31
N GLY A 291 0.35 -9.32 0.18
CA GLY A 291 -1.01 -8.80 0.13
C GLY A 291 -1.98 -9.49 1.10
N GLY A 292 -1.49 -10.29 2.06
CA GLY A 292 -2.31 -11.01 3.04
C GLY A 292 -2.91 -10.10 4.10
N MET A 293 -4.24 -10.12 4.22
CA MET A 293 -5.02 -9.39 5.23
C MET A 293 -5.90 -10.30 6.11
N GLY A 294 -5.60 -11.59 6.14
CA GLY A 294 -6.36 -12.60 6.87
C GLY A 294 -7.42 -13.34 6.03
N PRO A 295 -8.18 -14.28 6.63
CA PRO A 295 -8.09 -14.67 8.06
C PRO A 295 -6.93 -15.62 8.39
N ASN A 296 -6.27 -16.26 7.41
CA ASN A 296 -5.30 -17.34 7.65
C ASN A 296 -3.90 -17.03 7.08
N VAL A 297 -3.73 -15.86 6.48
CA VAL A 297 -2.47 -15.41 5.87
C VAL A 297 -2.30 -13.90 6.04
N TRP A 298 -1.09 -13.45 6.25
CA TRP A 298 -0.78 -12.07 6.62
C TRP A 298 0.47 -11.56 5.94
N ASP A 299 0.49 -10.28 5.60
CA ASP A 299 1.74 -9.52 5.48
C ASP A 299 1.87 -8.53 6.63
N CYS A 300 2.95 -7.73 6.64
CA CYS A 300 3.27 -6.85 7.76
C CYS A 300 2.20 -5.78 8.00
N SER A 301 1.74 -5.11 6.96
CA SER A 301 0.73 -4.06 7.02
C SER A 301 -0.68 -4.63 7.16
N GLY A 302 -0.94 -5.82 6.64
CA GLY A 302 -2.21 -6.53 6.77
C GLY A 302 -2.50 -6.94 8.21
N ILE A 303 -1.51 -7.54 8.91
CA ILE A 303 -1.72 -7.94 10.31
C ILE A 303 -1.89 -6.74 11.24
N THR A 304 -1.10 -5.66 11.06
CA THR A 304 -1.26 -4.44 11.87
C THR A 304 -2.62 -3.79 11.63
N LYS A 305 -3.03 -3.66 10.36
CA LYS A 305 -4.33 -3.12 9.97
C LYS A 305 -5.50 -3.92 10.58
N ALA A 306 -5.50 -5.24 10.42
CA ALA A 306 -6.55 -6.10 10.95
C ALA A 306 -6.62 -6.06 12.48
N SER A 307 -5.45 -6.06 13.14
CA SER A 307 -5.37 -5.99 14.61
C SER A 307 -6.00 -4.72 15.16
N TYR A 308 -5.69 -3.57 14.59
CA TYR A 308 -6.27 -2.31 15.01
C TYR A 308 -7.72 -2.15 14.55
N ALA A 309 -8.10 -2.69 13.40
CA ALA A 309 -9.49 -2.73 12.96
C ALA A 309 -10.38 -3.52 13.93
N ALA A 310 -9.88 -4.63 14.51
CA ALA A 310 -10.57 -5.37 15.57
C ALA A 310 -10.84 -4.52 16.83
N ALA A 311 -9.98 -3.53 17.10
CA ALA A 311 -10.16 -2.54 18.18
C ALA A 311 -10.96 -1.29 17.74
N GLY A 312 -11.53 -1.27 16.52
CA GLY A 312 -12.24 -0.12 15.97
C GLY A 312 -11.34 1.09 15.64
N VAL A 313 -10.05 0.86 15.41
CA VAL A 313 -9.06 1.92 15.14
C VAL A 313 -8.58 1.83 13.69
N TYR A 314 -8.79 2.90 12.92
CA TYR A 314 -8.25 3.02 11.58
C TYR A 314 -6.82 3.57 11.62
N ILE A 315 -5.86 2.80 11.08
CA ILE A 315 -4.42 3.12 11.07
C ILE A 315 -3.85 3.42 9.69
N GLY A 316 -4.68 3.40 8.64
CA GLY A 316 -4.26 3.58 7.25
C GLY A 316 -4.68 2.41 6.35
N THR A 317 -4.18 2.41 5.11
CA THR A 317 -4.46 1.40 4.10
C THR A 317 -3.61 0.12 4.30
N HIS A 318 -3.49 -0.71 3.26
CA HIS A 318 -2.69 -1.94 3.28
C HIS A 318 -1.23 -1.67 2.82
N SER A 319 -0.63 -0.60 3.29
CA SER A 319 0.76 -0.22 3.03
C SER A 319 1.40 0.27 4.32
N ALA A 320 2.60 -0.19 4.62
CA ALA A 320 3.37 0.25 5.79
C ALA A 320 3.68 1.75 5.71
N THR A 321 4.02 2.24 4.51
CA THR A 321 4.25 3.66 4.24
C THR A 321 3.00 4.50 4.48
N ASN A 322 1.85 4.05 3.99
CA ASN A 322 0.58 4.75 4.22
C ASN A 322 0.18 4.76 5.70
N GLN A 323 0.39 3.65 6.41
CA GLN A 323 0.15 3.61 7.87
C GLN A 323 1.02 4.62 8.62
N PHE A 324 2.29 4.78 8.20
CA PHE A 324 3.17 5.80 8.76
C PHE A 324 2.63 7.22 8.50
N TYR A 325 2.27 7.53 7.26
CA TYR A 325 1.73 8.85 6.94
C TYR A 325 0.38 9.12 7.63
N ASN A 326 -0.47 8.12 7.79
CA ASN A 326 -1.71 8.26 8.55
C ASN A 326 -1.45 8.65 10.01
N MET A 327 -0.41 8.08 10.64
CA MET A 327 0.00 8.50 11.98
C MET A 327 0.59 9.93 11.98
N ALA A 328 1.34 10.30 10.96
CA ALA A 328 1.88 11.65 10.81
C ALA A 328 0.77 12.70 10.64
N GLU A 329 -0.20 12.45 9.77
CA GLU A 329 -1.37 13.33 9.54
C GLU A 329 -2.21 13.52 10.80
N LYS A 330 -2.39 12.44 11.57
CA LYS A 330 -3.09 12.47 12.86
C LYS A 330 -2.25 13.08 13.99
N ARG A 331 -0.99 13.48 13.71
CA ARG A 331 -0.06 14.04 14.70
C ARG A 331 0.25 13.08 15.86
N ARG A 332 0.34 11.77 15.56
CA ARG A 332 0.51 10.67 16.51
C ARG A 332 1.89 10.00 16.45
N LEU A 333 2.87 10.67 15.82
CA LEU A 333 4.24 10.21 15.83
C LEU A 333 4.97 10.63 17.10
N ILE A 334 5.71 9.69 17.67
CA ILE A 334 6.55 9.86 18.86
C ILE A 334 7.98 9.39 18.56
N PRO A 335 9.00 9.92 19.22
CA PRO A 335 10.34 9.36 19.16
C PRO A 335 10.34 7.89 19.59
N ILE A 336 11.14 7.06 18.93
CA ILE A 336 11.16 5.62 19.20
C ILE A 336 11.55 5.27 20.64
N LYS A 337 12.35 6.12 21.30
CA LYS A 337 12.73 5.97 22.71
C LYS A 337 11.54 6.09 23.67
N ASP A 338 10.48 6.79 23.26
CA ASP A 338 9.26 7.03 24.06
C ASP A 338 8.14 6.04 23.71
N ALA A 339 8.46 5.03 22.89
CA ALA A 339 7.49 4.03 22.46
C ALA A 339 7.09 3.10 23.60
N VAL A 340 5.80 2.83 23.69
CA VAL A 340 5.19 1.94 24.68
C VAL A 340 4.44 0.80 23.99
N PRO A 341 4.08 -0.29 24.73
CA PRO A 341 3.32 -1.39 24.14
C PRO A 341 2.07 -0.91 23.39
N GLY A 342 1.90 -1.37 22.15
CA GLY A 342 0.84 -0.97 21.24
C GLY A 342 1.26 0.04 20.17
N ASP A 343 2.39 0.69 20.32
CA ASP A 343 2.87 1.58 19.28
C ASP A 343 3.30 0.80 18.03
N LEU A 344 3.10 1.38 16.85
CA LEU A 344 3.60 0.86 15.59
C LEU A 344 5.00 1.37 15.34
N MET A 345 5.88 0.49 14.89
CA MET A 345 7.25 0.83 14.50
C MET A 345 7.50 0.47 13.05
N TRP A 346 8.31 1.26 12.37
CA TRP A 346 8.59 1.09 10.95
C TRP A 346 10.08 0.88 10.69
N TYR A 347 10.36 0.18 9.58
CA TYR A 347 11.68 -0.01 9.03
C TYR A 347 11.80 0.73 7.70
N SER A 348 12.90 1.45 7.51
CA SER A 348 13.19 2.22 6.31
C SER A 348 14.66 2.05 5.93
N TYR A 349 14.95 1.94 4.64
CA TYR A 349 16.32 1.87 4.14
C TYR A 349 17.00 3.25 4.02
N VAL A 350 16.24 4.30 4.18
CA VAL A 350 16.69 5.69 4.25
C VAL A 350 16.15 6.34 5.50
N ASP A 351 16.98 7.15 6.16
CA ASP A 351 16.55 7.92 7.32
C ASP A 351 15.94 9.25 6.86
N ASP A 352 14.88 9.13 6.03
CA ASP A 352 14.10 10.26 5.51
C ASP A 352 12.65 10.11 5.95
N PHE A 353 12.07 11.22 6.43
CA PHE A 353 10.67 11.27 6.82
C PHE A 353 9.75 10.92 5.65
N ASN A 354 10.06 11.43 4.46
CA ASN A 354 9.28 11.22 3.24
C ASN A 354 9.67 9.93 2.49
N GLY A 355 10.64 9.18 2.99
CA GLY A 355 11.05 7.92 2.39
C GLY A 355 10.09 6.79 2.74
N ASP A 356 10.07 5.76 1.88
CA ASP A 356 9.24 4.57 2.10
C ASP A 356 9.58 3.84 3.40
N LYS A 357 8.55 3.30 4.03
CA LYS A 357 8.63 2.41 5.18
C LYS A 357 8.29 1.01 4.69
N TYR A 358 9.30 0.19 4.46
CA TYR A 358 9.12 -1.11 3.80
C TYR A 358 8.59 -2.22 4.71
N HIS A 359 8.53 -1.96 6.02
CA HIS A 359 8.02 -2.93 7.00
C HIS A 359 7.43 -2.20 8.20
N VAL A 360 6.36 -2.75 8.78
CA VAL A 360 5.68 -2.26 9.97
C VAL A 360 5.49 -3.41 10.97
N VAL A 361 5.64 -3.10 12.26
CA VAL A 361 5.52 -4.06 13.36
C VAL A 361 4.73 -3.47 14.52
N MET A 362 4.18 -4.33 15.36
CA MET A 362 3.57 -3.93 16.64
C MET A 362 4.61 -4.08 17.77
N TYR A 363 4.88 -3.02 18.49
CA TYR A 363 5.77 -3.06 19.65
C TYR A 363 5.04 -3.64 20.86
N LEU A 364 5.60 -4.67 21.46
CA LEU A 364 5.01 -5.36 22.63
C LEU A 364 5.58 -4.91 23.98
N GLY A 365 6.58 -4.01 23.94
CA GLY A 365 7.36 -3.66 25.13
C GLY A 365 8.58 -4.55 25.34
N ASN A 366 9.46 -4.16 26.25
CA ASN A 366 10.66 -4.93 26.62
C ASN A 366 11.57 -5.31 25.45
N GLY A 367 11.65 -4.47 24.43
CA GLY A 367 12.43 -4.74 23.22
C GLY A 367 11.89 -5.86 22.34
N MET A 368 10.59 -6.21 22.46
CA MET A 368 9.94 -7.26 21.68
C MET A 368 8.93 -6.68 20.68
N MET A 369 8.82 -7.32 19.51
CA MET A 369 7.86 -6.95 18.48
C MET A 369 7.09 -8.16 17.96
N LEU A 370 5.87 -7.93 17.48
CA LEU A 370 5.08 -8.87 16.69
C LEU A 370 5.13 -8.44 15.22
N GLU A 371 5.45 -9.38 14.34
CA GLU A 371 5.60 -9.13 12.92
C GLU A 371 5.15 -10.30 12.03
N ALA A 372 4.76 -9.98 10.79
CA ALA A 372 4.70 -10.91 9.65
C ALA A 372 5.76 -10.43 8.62
N PRO A 373 6.99 -10.99 8.64
CA PRO A 373 8.13 -10.29 8.04
C PRO A 373 8.31 -10.51 6.54
N ASN A 374 8.24 -11.76 6.05
CA ASN A 374 8.52 -12.09 4.65
C ASN A 374 8.00 -13.51 4.30
N PRO A 375 7.98 -13.89 3.01
CA PRO A 375 7.41 -15.17 2.54
C PRO A 375 7.99 -16.45 3.15
N LEU A 376 9.17 -16.38 3.76
CA LEU A 376 9.85 -17.54 4.37
C LEU A 376 9.52 -17.70 5.85
N ARG A 377 8.69 -16.83 6.38
CA ARG A 377 8.41 -16.75 7.81
C ARG A 377 6.90 -16.81 8.07
N VAL A 378 6.62 -16.90 9.35
CA VAL A 378 5.26 -16.86 9.89
C VAL A 378 5.09 -15.64 10.76
N VAL A 379 3.86 -15.31 11.13
CA VAL A 379 3.57 -14.35 12.19
C VAL A 379 4.28 -14.79 13.48
N ARG A 380 5.07 -13.92 14.07
CA ARG A 380 5.94 -14.27 15.20
C ARG A 380 6.18 -13.11 16.15
N ILE A 381 6.66 -13.46 17.36
CA ILE A 381 7.20 -12.50 18.33
C ILE A 381 8.70 -12.70 18.40
N VAL A 382 9.46 -11.63 18.20
CA VAL A 382 10.94 -11.65 18.17
C VAL A 382 11.49 -10.36 18.79
N PRO A 383 12.77 -10.34 19.19
CA PRO A 383 13.45 -9.11 19.60
C PRO A 383 13.41 -8.04 18.50
N LEU A 384 13.29 -6.78 18.91
CA LEU A 384 13.33 -5.63 18.02
C LEU A 384 14.71 -5.51 17.36
N ARG A 385 14.74 -5.27 16.06
CA ARG A 385 15.97 -5.00 15.28
C ARG A 385 16.18 -3.50 15.16
N TYR A 386 17.41 -3.01 15.28
CA TYR A 386 17.67 -1.57 15.31
C TYR A 386 18.33 -1.01 14.03
N GLY A 387 18.91 -1.84 13.17
CA GLY A 387 19.78 -1.40 12.06
C GLY A 387 19.14 -0.46 11.04
N ASP A 388 17.87 -0.65 10.75
CA ASP A 388 17.08 0.11 9.80
C ASP A 388 15.71 0.48 10.39
N LEU A 389 15.61 0.46 11.72
CA LEU A 389 14.45 0.94 12.46
C LEU A 389 14.33 2.45 12.31
N PHE A 390 13.18 2.93 11.84
CA PHE A 390 12.95 4.35 11.68
C PHE A 390 12.82 5.05 13.03
N ARG A 391 13.30 6.28 13.12
CA ARG A 391 13.42 7.05 14.36
C ARG A 391 12.11 7.42 15.07
N TYR A 392 10.95 7.29 14.38
CA TYR A 392 9.63 7.57 14.94
C TYR A 392 8.76 6.32 14.94
N ALA A 393 8.04 6.13 16.05
CA ALA A 393 6.93 5.21 16.20
C ALA A 393 5.60 5.97 16.09
N GLY A 394 4.50 5.26 15.89
CA GLY A 394 3.15 5.85 15.87
C GLY A 394 2.27 5.26 16.95
N ARG A 395 1.49 6.09 17.62
CA ARG A 395 0.53 5.70 18.66
C ARG A 395 -0.89 5.72 18.14
N PRO A 396 -1.46 4.56 17.75
CA PRO A 396 -2.77 4.53 17.10
C PRO A 396 -3.95 4.89 18.03
N THR A 397 -3.78 4.78 19.35
CA THR A 397 -4.87 4.79 20.33
C THR A 397 -4.71 5.85 21.42
N ASP A 398 -4.19 7.02 21.11
CA ASP A 398 -4.15 8.15 22.06
C ASP A 398 -5.50 8.86 22.18
#